data_1ef953a318226af250b25bb006779cec
#
_entry.id   1ef953a318226af250b25bb006779cec
#
_cell.length_a   1.000
_cell.length_b   1.000
_cell.length_c   1.000
_cell.angle_alpha   90.00
_cell.angle_beta   90.00
_cell.angle_gamma   90.00
#
_symmetry.space_group_name_H-M   'P 1'
#
loop_
_entity.id
_entity.type
_entity.pdbx_description
1 polymer ?
#
loop_
_entity_poly.entity_id
_entity_poly.type
_entity_poly.pdbx_seq_one_letter_code
_entity_poly.pdbx_strand_id
1 'polypeptide(L)'
;MIRILYVHGYKGDRCGHSFQNLARYADAANFAGEKVEMLSFDYDAEDPTKFIRELRLYYYAHDIDLIIGSSLGGFLAACCPWTRRIVINPCWSPSVELPKIGYEGPTDDYEFLEERLGMYAGSGDKR
;
A
#
# COMPACT_ATOMS: atom_id res chain seq x y z
N MET A 1 2.47 -21.57 -5.06
CA MET A 1 3.22 -20.51 -4.35
C MET A 1 2.29 -19.33 -4.07
N ILE A 2 2.34 -18.82 -2.87
CA ILE A 2 1.58 -17.63 -2.47
C ILE A 2 2.51 -16.43 -2.56
N ARG A 3 2.10 -15.41 -3.32
CA ARG A 3 2.87 -14.17 -3.46
C ARG A 3 2.15 -13.04 -2.76
N ILE A 4 2.84 -12.44 -1.79
CA ILE A 4 2.33 -11.35 -0.98
C ILE A 4 3.17 -10.12 -1.24
N LEU A 5 2.53 -9.01 -1.62
CA LEU A 5 3.21 -7.75 -1.84
C LEU A 5 2.91 -6.80 -0.69
N TYR A 6 3.96 -6.30 -0.06
CA TYR A 6 3.83 -5.36 1.05
C TYR A 6 4.08 -3.93 0.57
N VAL A 7 3.23 -3.00 0.97
CA VAL A 7 3.35 -1.57 0.64
C VAL A 7 3.65 -0.80 1.93
N HIS A 8 4.84 -0.21 1.99
CA HIS A 8 5.30 0.52 3.19
C HIS A 8 4.61 1.87 3.36
N GLY A 9 4.76 2.47 4.54
CA GLY A 9 4.20 3.78 4.85
C GLY A 9 5.06 4.93 4.34
N TYR A 10 4.63 6.16 4.65
CA TYR A 10 5.35 7.38 4.27
C TYR A 10 6.72 7.39 4.96
N LYS A 11 7.75 7.74 4.19
CA LYS A 11 9.16 7.71 4.61
C LYS A 11 9.69 6.33 4.99
N GLY A 12 8.88 5.28 4.79
CA GLY A 12 9.39 3.92 4.87
C GLY A 12 10.12 3.53 3.61
N ASP A 13 10.60 2.31 3.57
CA ASP A 13 11.21 1.75 2.37
C ASP A 13 10.85 0.26 2.24
N ARG A 14 11.18 -0.30 1.09
CA ARG A 14 10.84 -1.70 0.78
C ARG A 14 11.48 -2.72 1.71
N CYS A 15 12.51 -2.33 2.45
CA CYS A 15 13.22 -3.19 3.39
C CYS A 15 12.98 -2.77 4.84
N GLY A 16 11.90 -2.02 5.11
CA GLY A 16 11.59 -1.50 6.42
C GLY A 16 11.25 -2.60 7.44
N HIS A 17 11.12 -2.18 8.68
CA HIS A 17 10.95 -3.09 9.82
C HIS A 17 9.71 -3.98 9.68
N SER A 18 8.59 -3.41 9.25
CA SER A 18 7.35 -4.17 9.09
C SER A 18 7.48 -5.23 8.00
N PHE A 19 8.13 -4.90 6.89
CA PHE A 19 8.39 -5.88 5.85
C PHE A 19 9.26 -7.02 6.38
N GLN A 20 10.32 -6.69 7.11
CA GLN A 20 11.21 -7.70 7.67
C GLN A 20 10.49 -8.65 8.63
N ASN A 21 9.57 -8.10 9.44
CA ASN A 21 8.78 -8.94 10.33
C ASN A 21 7.88 -9.89 9.55
N LEU A 22 7.21 -9.41 8.52
CA LEU A 22 6.38 -10.26 7.68
C LEU A 22 7.20 -11.30 6.94
N ALA A 23 8.39 -10.93 6.48
CA ALA A 23 9.29 -11.86 5.79
C ALA A 23 9.72 -13.01 6.70
N ARG A 24 9.88 -12.76 8.00
CA ARG A 24 10.18 -13.84 8.97
C ARG A 24 9.06 -14.86 9.03
N TYR A 25 7.81 -14.41 9.02
CA TYR A 25 6.67 -15.34 9.00
C TYR A 25 6.63 -16.13 7.69
N ALA A 26 6.93 -15.50 6.58
CA ALA A 26 7.02 -16.18 5.29
C ALA A 26 8.13 -17.24 5.30
N ASP A 27 9.30 -16.92 5.87
CA ASP A 27 10.41 -17.86 6.00
C ASP A 27 10.01 -19.04 6.85
N ALA A 28 9.31 -18.81 7.96
CA ALA A 28 8.83 -19.88 8.84
C ALA A 28 7.83 -20.78 8.11
N ALA A 29 6.92 -20.20 7.32
CA ALA A 29 5.96 -20.95 6.52
C ALA A 29 6.67 -21.81 5.47
N ASN A 30 7.69 -21.26 4.81
CA ASN A 30 8.49 -22.00 3.84
C ASN A 30 9.23 -23.16 4.48
N PHE A 31 9.78 -22.94 5.67
CA PHE A 31 10.45 -24.00 6.42
C PHE A 31 9.48 -25.13 6.75
N ALA A 32 8.22 -24.80 7.02
CA ALA A 32 7.17 -25.78 7.32
C ALA A 32 6.60 -26.47 6.07
N GLY A 33 7.12 -26.14 4.87
CA GLY A 33 6.72 -26.77 3.62
C GLY A 33 5.70 -25.98 2.80
N GLU A 34 5.23 -24.85 3.29
CA GLU A 34 4.38 -23.96 2.51
C GLU A 34 5.26 -23.02 1.68
N LYS A 35 4.78 -22.61 0.48
CA LYS A 35 5.56 -21.74 -0.40
C LYS A 35 4.96 -20.34 -0.37
N VAL A 36 5.67 -19.43 0.29
CA VAL A 36 5.27 -18.03 0.41
C VAL A 36 6.42 -17.13 -0.03
N GLU A 37 6.15 -16.22 -0.92
CA GLU A 37 7.10 -15.22 -1.37
C GLU A 37 6.61 -13.84 -0.94
N MET A 38 7.48 -13.08 -0.27
CA MET A 38 7.22 -11.71 0.13
C MET A 38 7.93 -10.76 -0.84
N LEU A 39 7.19 -9.79 -1.33
CA LEU A 39 7.69 -8.77 -2.25
C LEU A 39 7.42 -7.39 -1.67
N SER A 40 8.29 -6.45 -1.98
CA SER A 40 8.12 -5.06 -1.57
C SER A 40 8.84 -4.16 -2.57
N PHE A 41 8.28 -2.99 -2.82
CA PHE A 41 8.86 -2.00 -3.72
C PHE A 41 8.84 -0.63 -3.07
N ASP A 42 9.83 0.18 -3.40
CA ASP A 42 9.81 1.60 -3.07
C ASP A 42 8.89 2.32 -4.05
N TYR A 43 8.33 3.43 -3.61
CA TYR A 43 7.49 4.25 -4.46
C TYR A 43 7.72 5.74 -4.15
N ASP A 44 7.35 6.57 -5.10
CA ASP A 44 7.39 8.01 -4.95
C ASP A 44 6.06 8.48 -4.35
N ALA A 45 6.09 8.97 -3.12
CA ALA A 45 4.90 9.46 -2.44
C ALA A 45 4.27 10.66 -3.17
N GLU A 46 5.02 11.34 -4.02
CA GLU A 46 4.48 12.46 -4.80
C GLU A 46 3.72 12.01 -6.05
N ASP A 47 3.78 10.72 -6.38
CA ASP A 47 3.08 10.20 -7.56
C ASP A 47 2.40 8.86 -7.23
N PRO A 48 1.38 8.88 -6.37
CA PRO A 48 0.72 7.65 -5.94
C PRO A 48 -0.04 6.96 -7.07
N THR A 49 -0.58 7.71 -8.01
CA THR A 49 -1.33 7.15 -9.14
C THR A 49 -0.43 6.30 -10.02
N LYS A 50 0.78 6.76 -10.28
CA LYS A 50 1.77 5.99 -11.04
C LYS A 50 2.09 4.68 -10.35
N PHE A 51 2.30 4.73 -9.03
CA PHE A 51 2.60 3.53 -8.26
C PHE A 51 1.46 2.51 -8.33
N ILE A 52 0.22 2.96 -8.19
CA ILE A 52 -0.95 2.06 -8.28
C ILE A 52 -1.02 1.40 -9.66
N ARG A 53 -0.74 2.15 -10.73
CA ARG A 53 -0.68 1.57 -12.09
C ARG A 53 0.41 0.52 -12.20
N GLU A 54 1.59 0.80 -11.65
CA GLU A 54 2.71 -0.14 -11.67
C GLU A 54 2.38 -1.42 -10.91
N LEU A 55 1.71 -1.30 -9.76
CA LEU A 55 1.25 -2.45 -8.98
C LEU A 55 0.28 -3.31 -9.78
N ARG A 56 -0.63 -2.67 -10.50
CA ARG A 56 -1.61 -3.40 -11.31
C ARG A 56 -0.94 -4.17 -12.44
N LEU A 57 0.02 -3.55 -13.12
CA LEU A 57 0.78 -4.20 -14.18
C LEU A 57 1.59 -5.38 -13.61
N TYR A 58 2.20 -5.18 -12.46
CA TYR A 58 2.95 -6.22 -11.80
C TYR A 58 2.05 -7.39 -11.39
N TYR A 59 0.87 -7.09 -10.87
CA TYR A 59 -0.12 -8.10 -10.51
C TYR A 59 -0.45 -9.01 -11.69
N TYR A 60 -0.71 -8.43 -12.86
CA TYR A 60 -1.04 -9.24 -14.03
C TYR A 60 0.13 -10.06 -14.54
N ALA A 61 1.36 -9.57 -14.34
CA ALA A 61 2.54 -10.26 -14.84
C ALA A 61 3.05 -11.35 -13.89
N HIS A 62 2.77 -11.25 -12.59
CA HIS A 62 3.42 -12.08 -11.57
C HIS A 62 2.48 -12.79 -10.59
N ASP A 63 1.19 -12.79 -10.86
CA ASP A 63 0.20 -13.52 -10.05
C ASP A 63 0.29 -13.20 -8.55
N ILE A 64 0.14 -11.94 -8.20
CA ILE A 64 0.10 -11.52 -6.79
C ILE A 64 -1.21 -11.99 -6.16
N ASP A 65 -1.13 -12.68 -5.02
CA ASP A 65 -2.28 -13.24 -4.34
C ASP A 65 -2.86 -12.30 -3.29
N LEU A 66 -2.02 -11.45 -2.70
CA LEU A 66 -2.42 -10.58 -1.60
C LEU A 66 -1.54 -9.34 -1.55
N ILE A 67 -2.16 -8.19 -1.31
CA ILE A 67 -1.43 -6.96 -0.99
C ILE A 67 -1.68 -6.62 0.48
N ILE A 68 -0.61 -6.37 1.23
CA ILE A 68 -0.69 -5.89 2.61
C ILE A 68 -0.07 -4.50 2.64
N GLY A 69 -0.78 -3.52 3.18
CA GLY A 69 -0.25 -2.17 3.30
C GLY A 69 -0.48 -1.60 4.68
N SER A 70 0.44 -0.78 5.16
CA SER A 70 0.30 -0.11 6.45
C SER A 70 0.44 1.40 6.32
N SER A 71 -0.32 2.15 7.11
CA SER A 71 -0.34 3.61 7.10
C SER A 71 -0.67 4.13 5.69
N LEU A 72 0.18 4.96 5.09
CA LEU A 72 -0.02 5.40 3.70
C LEU A 72 -0.07 4.21 2.74
N GLY A 73 0.77 3.21 2.97
CA GLY A 73 0.73 1.97 2.19
C GLY A 73 -0.59 1.25 2.30
N GLY A 74 -1.26 1.35 3.44
CA GLY A 74 -2.61 0.82 3.62
C GLY A 74 -3.63 1.54 2.76
N PHE A 75 -3.54 2.86 2.67
CA PHE A 75 -4.39 3.65 1.77
C PHE A 75 -4.15 3.24 0.31
N LEU A 76 -2.89 3.13 -0.09
CA LEU A 76 -2.54 2.75 -1.46
C LEU A 76 -3.03 1.33 -1.79
N ALA A 77 -2.89 0.40 -0.84
CA ALA A 77 -3.43 -0.95 -1.02
C ALA A 77 -4.95 -0.94 -1.17
N ALA A 78 -5.63 -0.10 -0.40
CA ALA A 78 -7.09 0.06 -0.52
C ALA A 78 -7.50 0.54 -1.91
N CYS A 79 -6.61 1.26 -2.61
CA CYS A 79 -6.85 1.72 -3.97
C CYS A 79 -6.67 0.63 -5.03
N CYS A 80 -6.41 -0.60 -4.62
CA CYS A 80 -6.18 -1.74 -5.52
C CYS A 80 -7.31 -2.76 -5.42
N PRO A 81 -8.52 -2.46 -5.92
CA PRO A 81 -9.69 -3.35 -5.74
C PRO A 81 -9.60 -4.66 -6.54
N TRP A 82 -8.62 -4.77 -7.42
CA TRP A 82 -8.44 -5.90 -8.33
C TRP A 82 -7.71 -7.09 -7.68
N THR A 83 -7.36 -7.02 -6.39
CA THR A 83 -6.75 -8.14 -5.66
C THR A 83 -7.24 -8.14 -4.21
N ARG A 84 -6.95 -9.24 -3.51
CA ARG A 84 -7.18 -9.32 -2.07
C ARG A 84 -6.18 -8.40 -1.36
N ARG A 85 -6.63 -7.77 -0.28
CA ARG A 85 -5.79 -6.80 0.45
C ARG A 85 -6.10 -6.81 1.93
N ILE A 86 -5.04 -6.57 2.70
CA ILE A 86 -5.12 -6.32 4.12
C ILE A 86 -4.53 -4.94 4.36
N VAL A 87 -5.28 -4.08 5.03
CA VAL A 87 -4.80 -2.74 5.36
C VAL A 87 -4.64 -2.62 6.87
N ILE A 88 -3.51 -2.08 7.30
CA ILE A 88 -3.14 -1.96 8.71
C ILE A 88 -2.99 -0.49 9.03
N ASN A 89 -3.84 0.01 9.96
CA ASN A 89 -3.83 1.42 10.37
C ASN A 89 -3.71 2.37 9.16
N PRO A 90 -4.61 2.27 8.18
CA PRO A 90 -4.46 3.03 6.94
C PRO A 90 -4.62 4.53 7.17
N CYS A 91 -3.85 5.30 6.42
CA CYS A 91 -3.99 6.74 6.36
C CYS A 91 -5.13 7.06 5.37
N TRP A 92 -6.36 7.20 5.86
CA TRP A 92 -7.52 7.38 4.99
C TRP A 92 -7.63 8.75 4.33
N SER A 93 -6.94 9.76 4.88
CA SER A 93 -7.00 11.13 4.37
C SER A 93 -5.58 11.67 4.15
N PRO A 94 -4.79 11.06 3.26
CA PRO A 94 -3.41 11.49 3.06
C PRO A 94 -3.27 12.94 2.60
N SER A 95 -4.24 13.49 1.86
CA SER A 95 -4.20 14.89 1.46
C SER A 95 -4.18 15.85 2.65
N VAL A 96 -4.74 15.43 3.78
CA VAL A 96 -4.78 16.21 5.02
C VAL A 96 -3.66 15.81 5.96
N GLU A 97 -3.45 14.51 6.12
CA GLU A 97 -2.53 13.98 7.13
C GLU A 97 -1.06 14.08 6.74
N LEU A 98 -0.73 13.89 5.46
CA LEU A 98 0.67 13.94 5.04
C LEU A 98 1.31 15.31 5.27
N PRO A 99 0.66 16.44 4.93
CA PRO A 99 1.25 17.75 5.25
C PRO A 99 1.54 17.95 6.72
N LYS A 100 0.74 17.36 7.61
CA LYS A 100 0.95 17.48 9.06
C LYS A 100 2.22 16.80 9.53
N ILE A 101 2.73 15.84 8.77
CA ILE A 101 3.94 15.10 9.14
C ILE A 101 5.14 15.44 8.24
N GLY A 102 5.06 16.56 7.55
CA GLY A 102 6.19 17.10 6.81
C GLY A 102 6.20 16.87 5.30
N TYR A 103 5.15 16.28 4.74
CA TYR A 103 5.05 16.13 3.29
C TYR A 103 4.84 17.50 2.64
N GLU A 104 5.67 17.84 1.67
CA GLU A 104 5.64 19.13 0.98
C GLU A 104 5.23 19.01 -0.48
N GLY A 105 4.95 17.80 -0.95
CA GLY A 105 4.56 17.58 -2.34
C GLY A 105 3.11 17.91 -2.62
N PRO A 106 2.68 17.69 -3.87
CA PRO A 106 1.29 17.93 -4.27
C PRO A 106 0.33 16.94 -3.63
N THR A 107 -0.90 17.38 -3.35
CA THR A 107 -1.94 16.54 -2.75
C THR A 107 -3.06 16.20 -3.71
N ASP A 108 -3.02 16.70 -4.94
CA ASP A 108 -4.10 16.55 -5.91
C ASP A 108 -4.42 15.07 -6.21
N ASP A 109 -3.40 14.26 -6.40
CA ASP A 109 -3.60 12.82 -6.67
C ASP A 109 -4.22 12.11 -5.47
N TYR A 110 -3.81 12.48 -4.24
CA TYR A 110 -4.41 11.92 -3.06
C TYR A 110 -5.87 12.31 -2.91
N GLU A 111 -6.20 13.56 -3.18
CA GLU A 111 -7.59 14.02 -3.16
C GLU A 111 -8.45 13.25 -4.16
N PHE A 112 -7.93 13.03 -5.36
CA PHE A 112 -8.61 12.25 -6.38
C PHE A 112 -8.85 10.80 -5.91
N LEU A 113 -7.83 10.16 -5.35
CA LEU A 113 -7.94 8.78 -4.86
C LEU A 113 -8.89 8.68 -3.66
N GLU A 114 -8.82 9.64 -2.74
CA GLU A 114 -9.73 9.70 -1.59
C GLU A 114 -11.18 9.81 -2.05
N GLU A 115 -11.43 10.67 -3.04
CA GLU A 115 -12.76 10.84 -3.58
C GLU A 115 -13.28 9.55 -4.20
N ARG A 116 -12.45 8.86 -4.95
CA ARG A 116 -12.81 7.56 -5.54
C ARG A 116 -13.13 6.51 -4.51
N LEU A 117 -12.45 6.53 -3.36
CA LEU A 117 -12.75 5.62 -2.25
C LEU A 117 -13.91 6.11 -1.39
N GLY A 118 -14.42 7.32 -1.65
CA GLY A 118 -15.45 7.93 -0.82
C GLY A 118 -14.92 8.45 0.52
N MET A 119 -13.62 8.70 0.61
CA MET A 119 -12.96 9.13 1.85
C MET A 119 -12.53 10.59 1.86
N TYR A 120 -12.73 11.31 0.75
CA TYR A 120 -12.28 12.69 0.65
C TYR A 120 -13.08 13.61 1.59
N ALA A 121 -12.42 14.13 2.62
CA ALA A 121 -13.07 14.97 3.63
C ALA A 121 -13.61 16.28 3.06
N GLY A 122 -12.99 16.79 2.01
CA GLY A 122 -13.41 18.03 1.36
C GLY A 122 -14.69 17.91 0.55
N SER A 123 -15.16 16.68 0.28
CA SER A 123 -16.38 16.45 -0.50
C SER A 123 -17.66 16.68 0.29
N GLY A 124 -17.56 16.78 1.62
CA GLY A 124 -18.71 16.89 2.49
C GLY A 124 -19.43 15.57 2.78
N ASP A 125 -18.96 14.48 2.24
CA ASP A 125 -19.53 13.17 2.51
C ASP A 125 -19.35 12.76 3.96
N LYS A 126 -20.35 12.08 4.47
CA LYS A 126 -20.31 11.54 5.84
C LYS A 126 -20.00 10.04 5.74
N ARG A 127 -19.03 9.65 6.48
CA ARG A 127 -18.62 8.24 6.52
C ARG A 127 -18.88 7.64 7.88
#